data_a2efe6d7bc428077bbe89efb9d1e7606
#
_entry.id   a2efe6d7bc428077bbe89efb9d1e7606
#
_cell.length_a   1.000
_cell.length_b   1.000
_cell.length_c   1.000
_cell.angle_alpha   90.00
_cell.angle_beta   90.00
_cell.angle_gamma   90.00
#
_symmetry.space_group_name_H-M   'P 1'
#
loop_
_entity.id
_entity.type
_entity.pdbx_description
1 polymer ?
#
loop_
_entity_poly.entity_id
_entity_poly.type
_entity_poly.pdbx_seq_one_letter_code
_entity_poly.pdbx_strand_id
1 'polypeptide(L)'
;MLEHRIRVFMTAVLIAIGAQPAAAQLRPKLMDSGIARPASAIHIGNSFFYYNNSMHNHVSMLLRAADPAYRLRATSVTISGSGSDWHDVESYFRPNAIGTYSFDADNNVVFNKIDGRLFDLAILMDCSQCPVHPQLKSVFYDFSKKHSDTVRKHGAKPVFFMSWAYADKPEMTDELAEAYTKAGNDNNAFVIPAGLAFARSKKERPQLNLYAVDKRHPSLAGTYLAASTIYGALFKKSPVGLKYTAGLDEEAAKFLQTVAWETAQDYYRE
;
A
#
# COMPACT_ATOMS: atom_id res chain seq x y z
N MET A 1 -74.43 -41.63 5.20
CA MET A 1 -73.46 -40.76 4.47
C MET A 1 -72.47 -40.26 5.47
N LEU A 2 -71.25 -40.80 5.41
CA LEU A 2 -70.17 -40.52 6.39
C LEU A 2 -69.22 -39.54 5.72
N GLU A 3 -69.12 -38.28 6.21
CA GLU A 3 -68.15 -37.32 5.68
C GLU A 3 -66.79 -37.51 6.38
N HIS A 4 -65.81 -37.88 5.61
CA HIS A 4 -64.43 -37.97 6.04
C HIS A 4 -63.76 -36.57 5.88
N ARG A 5 -63.48 -35.89 7.00
CA ARG A 5 -62.67 -34.67 7.03
C ARG A 5 -61.18 -35.06 7.10
N ILE A 6 -60.46 -34.84 6.00
CA ILE A 6 -59.01 -34.98 5.94
C ILE A 6 -58.40 -33.73 6.59
N ARG A 7 -57.68 -33.90 7.72
CA ARG A 7 -56.84 -32.85 8.33
C ARG A 7 -55.47 -32.94 7.71
N VAL A 8 -55.08 -31.90 6.92
CA VAL A 8 -53.74 -31.71 6.44
C VAL A 8 -52.92 -31.04 7.53
N PHE A 9 -51.96 -31.75 8.08
CA PHE A 9 -50.94 -31.17 8.97
C PHE A 9 -49.82 -30.54 8.11
N MET A 10 -49.75 -29.19 8.15
CA MET A 10 -48.69 -28.43 7.51
C MET A 10 -47.52 -28.34 8.52
N THR A 11 -46.47 -29.15 8.33
CA THR A 11 -45.26 -29.09 9.14
C THR A 11 -44.40 -27.95 8.60
N ALA A 12 -44.30 -26.86 9.32
CA ALA A 12 -43.41 -25.76 9.03
C ALA A 12 -41.96 -26.18 9.39
N VAL A 13 -41.13 -26.39 8.38
CA VAL A 13 -39.69 -26.56 8.58
C VAL A 13 -39.05 -25.17 8.75
N LEU A 14 -38.66 -24.84 9.97
CA LEU A 14 -37.85 -23.66 10.29
C LEU A 14 -36.41 -23.95 9.84
N ILE A 15 -35.99 -23.39 8.71
CA ILE A 15 -34.57 -23.37 8.30
C ILE A 15 -33.89 -22.28 9.14
N ALA A 16 -33.16 -22.68 10.16
CA ALA A 16 -32.27 -21.79 10.90
C ALA A 16 -31.09 -21.45 9.97
N ILE A 17 -31.10 -20.27 9.36
CA ILE A 17 -29.94 -19.71 8.68
C ILE A 17 -28.93 -19.31 9.77
N GLY A 18 -28.01 -20.20 10.06
CA GLY A 18 -26.89 -19.92 10.95
C GLY A 18 -26.02 -18.84 10.30
N ALA A 19 -26.00 -17.64 10.88
CA ALA A 19 -25.02 -16.63 10.54
C ALA A 19 -23.62 -17.22 10.89
N GLN A 20 -22.83 -17.56 9.89
CA GLN A 20 -21.43 -17.88 10.11
C GLN A 20 -20.75 -16.64 10.70
N PRO A 21 -19.98 -16.77 11.80
CA PRO A 21 -19.21 -15.65 12.32
C PRO A 21 -18.24 -15.21 11.20
N ALA A 22 -18.28 -13.94 10.82
CA ALA A 22 -17.29 -13.36 9.93
C ALA A 22 -15.90 -13.67 10.54
N ALA A 23 -15.03 -14.31 9.77
CA ALA A 23 -13.67 -14.56 10.21
C ALA A 23 -13.06 -13.22 10.64
N ALA A 24 -12.52 -13.15 11.84
CA ALA A 24 -11.91 -11.92 12.35
C ALA A 24 -10.79 -11.51 11.38
N GLN A 25 -10.90 -10.31 10.83
CA GLN A 25 -9.89 -9.78 9.90
C GLN A 25 -8.52 -9.79 10.57
N LEU A 26 -7.51 -10.33 9.89
CA LEU A 26 -6.14 -10.38 10.39
C LEU A 26 -5.63 -8.96 10.68
N ARG A 27 -5.11 -8.74 11.88
CA ARG A 27 -4.60 -7.44 12.32
C ARG A 27 -3.09 -7.35 12.16
N PRO A 28 -2.53 -6.16 11.85
CA PRO A 28 -1.09 -5.97 11.80
C PRO A 28 -0.48 -6.04 13.21
N LYS A 29 0.70 -6.68 13.34
CA LYS A 29 1.47 -6.71 14.59
C LYS A 29 2.20 -5.39 14.85
N LEU A 30 2.67 -4.73 13.79
CA LEU A 30 3.37 -3.45 13.90
C LEU A 30 2.40 -2.30 13.66
N MET A 31 2.31 -1.40 14.63
CA MET A 31 1.47 -0.21 14.57
C MET A 31 2.20 1.00 14.01
N ASP A 32 3.53 0.94 13.91
CA ASP A 32 4.39 1.97 13.31
C ASP A 32 5.64 1.36 12.65
N SER A 33 6.36 2.14 11.87
CA SER A 33 7.57 1.69 11.16
C SER A 33 8.82 1.60 12.07
N GLY A 34 8.73 2.06 13.31
CA GLY A 34 9.87 2.22 14.21
C GLY A 34 10.79 3.40 13.87
N ILE A 35 10.43 4.26 12.91
CA ILE A 35 11.17 5.48 12.54
C ILE A 35 10.18 6.63 12.35
N ALA A 36 10.06 7.50 13.34
CA ALA A 36 9.09 8.60 13.33
C ALA A 36 9.40 9.68 12.27
N ARG A 37 10.66 9.89 11.93
CA ARG A 37 11.11 10.91 10.97
C ARG A 37 12.20 10.35 10.06
N PRO A 38 11.86 9.48 9.10
CA PRO A 38 12.83 8.91 8.17
C PRO A 38 13.44 10.01 7.27
N ALA A 39 14.76 10.01 7.15
CA ALA A 39 15.48 10.93 6.25
C ALA A 39 15.55 10.39 4.81
N SER A 40 15.36 9.08 4.63
CA SER A 40 15.47 8.43 3.33
C SER A 40 14.53 7.23 3.19
N ALA A 41 14.00 7.04 1.97
CA ALA A 41 13.17 5.89 1.63
C ALA A 41 13.43 5.44 0.20
N ILE A 42 13.46 4.11 -0.04
CA ILE A 42 13.45 3.53 -1.37
C ILE A 42 12.11 2.84 -1.62
N HIS A 43 11.49 3.14 -2.77
CA HIS A 43 10.27 2.49 -3.25
C HIS A 43 10.65 1.45 -4.30
N ILE A 44 10.37 0.19 -4.04
CA ILE A 44 10.71 -0.94 -4.91
C ILE A 44 9.42 -1.61 -5.37
N GLY A 45 9.20 -1.65 -6.69
CA GLY A 45 7.97 -2.21 -7.24
C GLY A 45 7.82 -1.97 -8.74
N ASN A 46 6.64 -1.58 -9.17
CA ASN A 46 6.28 -1.56 -10.58
C ASN A 46 5.49 -0.28 -10.97
N SER A 47 4.71 -0.38 -12.05
CA SER A 47 3.92 0.73 -12.60
C SER A 47 2.96 1.38 -11.61
N PHE A 48 2.48 0.67 -10.59
CA PHE A 48 1.61 1.26 -9.57
C PHE A 48 2.33 2.37 -8.77
N PHE A 49 3.66 2.32 -8.69
CA PHE A 49 4.44 3.38 -8.06
C PHE A 49 4.79 4.54 -9.00
N TYR A 50 5.03 4.31 -10.30
CA TYR A 50 5.52 5.38 -11.16
C TYR A 50 4.45 6.15 -11.95
N TYR A 51 3.20 5.67 -12.00
CA TYR A 51 2.11 6.41 -12.66
C TYR A 51 1.93 7.80 -12.06
N ASN A 52 1.42 8.75 -12.89
CA ASN A 52 1.03 10.09 -12.48
C ASN A 52 2.16 10.84 -11.73
N ASN A 53 3.35 10.92 -12.31
CA ASN A 53 4.52 11.58 -11.74
C ASN A 53 5.11 10.89 -10.49
N SER A 54 4.91 9.58 -10.37
CA SER A 54 5.44 8.72 -9.31
C SER A 54 4.96 9.05 -7.88
N MET A 55 4.51 8.02 -7.21
CA MET A 55 3.91 8.11 -5.88
C MET A 55 4.85 8.75 -4.84
N HIS A 56 6.16 8.44 -4.89
CA HIS A 56 7.14 9.01 -3.97
C HIS A 56 7.28 10.54 -4.06
N ASN A 57 7.02 11.12 -5.24
CA ASN A 57 6.99 12.58 -5.43
C ASN A 57 5.79 13.19 -4.71
N HIS A 58 4.60 12.58 -4.82
CA HIS A 58 3.41 13.04 -4.09
C HIS A 58 3.60 12.95 -2.58
N VAL A 59 4.22 11.88 -2.06
CA VAL A 59 4.57 11.76 -0.64
C VAL A 59 5.50 12.89 -0.21
N SER A 60 6.53 13.19 -1.01
CA SER A 60 7.48 14.28 -0.73
C SER A 60 6.80 15.64 -0.73
N MET A 61 5.83 15.86 -1.63
CA MET A 61 5.05 17.11 -1.69
C MET A 61 4.08 17.25 -0.51
N LEU A 62 3.44 16.17 -0.07
CA LEU A 62 2.62 16.16 1.15
C LEU A 62 3.46 16.49 2.38
N LEU A 63 4.65 15.90 2.50
CA LEU A 63 5.59 16.20 3.58
C LEU A 63 6.01 17.67 3.60
N ARG A 64 6.35 18.25 2.43
CA ARG A 64 6.71 19.67 2.33
C ARG A 64 5.53 20.60 2.63
N ALA A 65 4.31 20.20 2.28
CA ALA A 65 3.10 20.94 2.60
C ALA A 65 2.84 20.96 4.12
N ALA A 66 3.20 19.88 4.82
CA ALA A 66 3.06 19.78 6.28
C ALA A 66 4.23 20.42 7.05
N ASP A 67 5.44 20.31 6.53
CA ASP A 67 6.68 20.83 7.11
C ASP A 67 7.64 21.24 5.97
N PRO A 68 7.69 22.53 5.62
CA PRO A 68 8.56 23.03 4.54
C PRO A 68 10.06 22.76 4.74
N ALA A 69 10.48 22.50 5.98
CA ALA A 69 11.88 22.18 6.30
C ALA A 69 12.19 20.69 6.15
N TYR A 70 11.17 19.82 6.05
CA TYR A 70 11.40 18.39 5.93
C TYR A 70 11.98 18.02 4.56
N ARG A 71 13.06 17.25 4.58
CA ARG A 71 13.70 16.71 3.38
C ARG A 71 13.74 15.19 3.48
N LEU A 72 12.88 14.53 2.72
CA LEU A 72 12.95 13.09 2.50
C LEU A 72 13.73 12.84 1.21
N ARG A 73 14.85 12.14 1.29
CA ARG A 73 15.51 11.60 0.11
C ARG A 73 14.77 10.34 -0.34
N ALA A 74 13.84 10.53 -1.26
CA ALA A 74 13.05 9.44 -1.83
C ALA A 74 13.68 8.95 -3.14
N THR A 75 13.84 7.64 -3.25
CA THR A 75 14.33 6.94 -4.45
C THR A 75 13.27 5.97 -4.91
N SER A 76 13.09 5.81 -6.22
CA SER A 76 12.17 4.84 -6.80
C SER A 76 12.93 3.90 -7.74
N VAL A 77 12.76 2.60 -7.54
CA VAL A 77 13.28 1.55 -8.41
C VAL A 77 12.11 0.70 -8.85
N THR A 78 11.72 0.87 -10.10
CA THR A 78 10.51 0.25 -10.65
C THR A 78 10.82 -0.45 -11.97
N ILE A 79 10.28 -1.67 -12.10
CA ILE A 79 10.30 -2.44 -13.33
C ILE A 79 8.84 -2.64 -13.75
N SER A 80 8.49 -2.26 -14.97
CA SER A 80 7.11 -2.35 -15.46
C SER A 80 6.62 -3.80 -15.43
N GLY A 81 5.46 -4.03 -14.80
CA GLY A 81 4.84 -5.35 -14.70
C GLY A 81 5.52 -6.35 -13.77
N SER A 82 6.57 -5.93 -13.04
CA SER A 82 7.33 -6.84 -12.20
C SER A 82 6.56 -7.38 -11.00
N GLY A 83 6.88 -8.62 -10.65
CA GLY A 83 6.77 -9.13 -9.29
C GLY A 83 8.02 -8.82 -8.46
N SER A 84 7.96 -9.11 -7.19
CA SER A 84 9.10 -8.91 -6.27
C SER A 84 10.31 -9.77 -6.62
N ASP A 85 10.10 -10.91 -7.26
CA ASP A 85 11.12 -11.85 -7.73
C ASP A 85 12.02 -11.29 -8.86
N TRP A 86 11.59 -10.21 -9.54
CA TRP A 86 12.37 -9.55 -10.59
C TRP A 86 13.41 -8.55 -10.05
N HIS A 87 13.31 -8.19 -8.76
CA HIS A 87 14.16 -7.17 -8.14
C HIS A 87 15.37 -7.80 -7.44
N ASP A 88 16.59 -7.40 -7.84
CA ASP A 88 17.81 -7.65 -7.07
C ASP A 88 17.96 -6.59 -5.98
N VAL A 89 17.20 -6.73 -4.89
CA VAL A 89 17.17 -5.76 -3.80
C VAL A 89 18.52 -5.61 -3.12
N GLU A 90 19.34 -6.65 -3.05
CA GLU A 90 20.72 -6.59 -2.52
C GLU A 90 21.55 -5.55 -3.29
N SER A 91 21.39 -5.50 -4.62
CA SER A 91 22.14 -4.57 -5.46
C SER A 91 21.80 -3.10 -5.21
N TYR A 92 20.59 -2.81 -4.75
CA TYR A 92 20.12 -1.44 -4.50
C TYR A 92 20.72 -0.81 -3.23
N PHE A 93 21.24 -1.64 -2.35
CA PHE A 93 21.90 -1.22 -1.10
C PHE A 93 23.42 -1.18 -1.17
N ARG A 94 24.02 -1.49 -2.33
CA ARG A 94 25.48 -1.39 -2.49
C ARG A 94 25.94 0.07 -2.39
N PRO A 95 27.13 0.34 -1.84
CA PRO A 95 27.75 1.66 -1.92
C PRO A 95 27.76 2.18 -3.36
N ASN A 96 27.50 3.47 -3.55
CA ASN A 96 27.45 4.13 -4.86
C ASN A 96 26.40 3.55 -5.82
N ALA A 97 25.38 2.88 -5.28
CA ALA A 97 24.24 2.41 -6.04
C ALA A 97 23.26 3.58 -6.36
N ILE A 98 21.99 3.31 -6.35
CA ILE A 98 20.94 4.20 -6.84
C ILE A 98 20.87 5.54 -6.08
N GLY A 99 20.82 6.65 -6.83
CA GLY A 99 20.61 7.99 -6.29
C GLY A 99 21.78 8.58 -5.50
N THR A 100 22.99 8.03 -5.68
CA THR A 100 24.18 8.44 -4.92
C THR A 100 25.25 9.11 -5.76
N TYR A 101 24.93 9.64 -6.93
CA TYR A 101 25.87 10.34 -7.81
C TYR A 101 25.33 11.69 -8.27
N SER A 102 26.25 12.55 -8.67
CA SER A 102 26.03 13.83 -9.35
C SER A 102 27.01 13.96 -10.52
N PHE A 103 26.92 15.04 -11.27
CA PHE A 103 27.91 15.40 -12.28
C PHE A 103 28.67 16.65 -11.82
N ASP A 104 29.97 16.68 -12.07
CA ASP A 104 30.78 17.89 -11.93
C ASP A 104 30.66 18.83 -13.14
N ALA A 105 31.39 19.93 -13.14
CA ALA A 105 31.37 20.90 -14.24
C ALA A 105 31.90 20.34 -15.58
N ASP A 106 32.68 19.29 -15.54
CA ASP A 106 33.29 18.63 -16.70
C ASP A 106 32.47 17.39 -17.14
N ASN A 107 31.26 17.20 -16.62
CA ASN A 107 30.37 16.05 -16.84
C ASN A 107 30.93 14.70 -16.36
N ASN A 108 31.88 14.69 -15.44
CA ASN A 108 32.31 13.45 -14.81
C ASN A 108 31.29 13.01 -13.75
N VAL A 109 31.10 11.70 -13.61
CA VAL A 109 30.28 11.14 -12.53
C VAL A 109 31.02 11.28 -11.20
N VAL A 110 30.40 11.95 -10.25
CA VAL A 110 30.87 12.11 -8.88
C VAL A 110 29.93 11.37 -7.95
N PHE A 111 30.41 10.33 -7.28
CA PHE A 111 29.62 9.60 -6.29
C PHE A 111 29.48 10.42 -5.01
N ASN A 112 28.23 10.68 -4.61
CA ASN A 112 27.94 11.37 -3.37
C ASN A 112 28.20 10.45 -2.18
N LYS A 113 29.05 10.90 -1.27
CA LYS A 113 29.27 10.15 -0.03
C LYS A 113 28.04 10.21 0.85
N ILE A 114 27.53 9.04 1.21
CA ILE A 114 26.43 8.90 2.19
C ILE A 114 27.01 8.19 3.41
N ASP A 115 27.05 8.92 4.52
CA ASP A 115 27.51 8.35 5.77
C ASP A 115 26.39 7.52 6.42
N GLY A 116 26.74 6.32 6.87
CA GLY A 116 25.80 5.40 7.49
C GLY A 116 24.96 4.58 6.49
N ARG A 117 23.70 4.30 6.85
CA ARG A 117 22.80 3.52 5.99
C ARG A 117 22.28 4.33 4.81
N LEU A 118 22.14 3.67 3.65
CA LEU A 118 21.63 4.32 2.44
C LEU A 118 20.15 4.73 2.58
N PHE A 119 19.33 3.87 3.19
CA PHE A 119 17.90 4.10 3.35
C PHE A 119 17.46 3.78 4.77
N ASP A 120 16.54 4.59 5.29
CA ASP A 120 15.84 4.32 6.54
C ASP A 120 14.74 3.28 6.35
N LEU A 121 14.00 3.44 5.25
CA LEU A 121 12.86 2.59 4.89
C LEU A 121 13.04 2.02 3.48
N ALA A 122 12.62 0.77 3.29
CA ALA A 122 12.38 0.17 1.98
C ALA A 122 10.90 -0.19 1.86
N ILE A 123 10.20 0.51 0.97
CA ILE A 123 8.78 0.30 0.70
C ILE A 123 8.67 -0.66 -0.48
N LEU A 124 8.21 -1.87 -0.18
CA LEU A 124 8.18 -3.02 -1.08
C LEU A 124 6.76 -3.29 -1.56
N MET A 125 6.59 -3.47 -2.86
CA MET A 125 5.32 -3.85 -3.49
C MET A 125 5.54 -4.95 -4.51
N ASP A 126 4.69 -5.96 -4.48
CA ASP A 126 4.68 -7.03 -5.49
C ASP A 126 3.81 -6.67 -6.71
N CYS A 127 3.70 -7.56 -7.67
CA CYS A 127 2.75 -7.40 -8.75
C CYS A 127 1.32 -7.27 -8.19
N SER A 128 0.44 -6.63 -8.95
CA SER A 128 -0.90 -6.26 -8.48
C SER A 128 -1.78 -7.43 -8.02
N GLN A 129 -1.54 -8.64 -8.53
CA GLN A 129 -2.30 -9.85 -8.19
C GLN A 129 -1.43 -10.97 -7.59
N CYS A 130 -0.10 -10.87 -7.61
CA CYS A 130 0.79 -11.93 -7.14
C CYS A 130 0.45 -12.43 -5.73
N PRO A 131 0.12 -11.54 -4.76
CA PRO A 131 -0.22 -11.97 -3.41
C PRO A 131 -1.44 -12.88 -3.30
N VAL A 132 -2.34 -12.85 -4.31
CA VAL A 132 -3.60 -13.61 -4.31
C VAL A 132 -3.69 -14.63 -5.48
N HIS A 133 -2.73 -14.60 -6.39
CA HIS A 133 -2.73 -15.50 -7.54
C HIS A 133 -2.34 -16.93 -7.11
N PRO A 134 -3.09 -17.97 -7.48
CA PRO A 134 -2.87 -19.33 -6.99
C PRO A 134 -1.45 -19.87 -7.19
N GLN A 135 -0.80 -19.50 -8.29
CA GLN A 135 0.56 -19.97 -8.65
C GLN A 135 1.67 -19.04 -8.17
N LEU A 136 1.38 -17.76 -7.88
CA LEU A 136 2.38 -16.76 -7.53
C LEU A 136 2.39 -16.38 -6.03
N LYS A 137 1.36 -16.81 -5.30
CA LYS A 137 1.22 -16.51 -3.87
C LYS A 137 2.41 -17.03 -3.03
N SER A 138 2.94 -18.21 -3.36
CA SER A 138 4.14 -18.72 -2.68
C SER A 138 5.35 -17.86 -2.98
N VAL A 139 5.55 -17.46 -4.24
CA VAL A 139 6.63 -16.57 -4.66
C VAL A 139 6.56 -15.24 -3.91
N PHE A 140 5.36 -14.65 -3.78
CA PHE A 140 5.16 -13.44 -2.98
C PHE A 140 5.67 -13.61 -1.53
N TYR A 141 5.33 -14.68 -0.83
CA TYR A 141 5.78 -14.89 0.55
C TYR A 141 7.28 -15.15 0.65
N ASP A 142 7.84 -15.94 -0.27
CA ASP A 142 9.27 -16.24 -0.30
C ASP A 142 10.11 -14.97 -0.51
N PHE A 143 9.71 -14.13 -1.47
CA PHE A 143 10.41 -12.86 -1.74
C PHE A 143 10.10 -11.78 -0.70
N SER A 144 8.93 -11.78 -0.09
CA SER A 144 8.64 -10.93 1.07
C SER A 144 9.63 -11.20 2.21
N LYS A 145 9.91 -12.48 2.49
CA LYS A 145 10.94 -12.87 3.48
C LYS A 145 12.33 -12.46 3.04
N LYS A 146 12.76 -12.88 1.85
CA LYS A 146 14.08 -12.61 1.31
C LYS A 146 14.41 -11.11 1.30
N HIS A 147 13.50 -10.28 0.81
CA HIS A 147 13.72 -8.84 0.74
C HIS A 147 13.68 -8.17 2.10
N SER A 148 12.82 -8.62 3.01
CA SER A 148 12.81 -8.13 4.39
C SER A 148 14.12 -8.40 5.11
N ASP A 149 14.70 -9.58 4.93
CA ASP A 149 15.99 -9.94 5.51
C ASP A 149 17.13 -9.12 4.91
N THR A 150 17.14 -8.95 3.58
CA THR A 150 18.09 -8.10 2.86
C THR A 150 18.04 -6.65 3.35
N VAL A 151 16.84 -6.07 3.45
CA VAL A 151 16.64 -4.69 3.91
C VAL A 151 17.20 -4.50 5.32
N ARG A 152 16.92 -5.44 6.23
CA ARG A 152 17.46 -5.40 7.61
C ARG A 152 18.97 -5.57 7.69
N LYS A 153 19.53 -6.46 6.87
CA LYS A 153 21.00 -6.63 6.75
C LYS A 153 21.69 -5.31 6.49
N HIS A 154 21.07 -4.43 5.72
CA HIS A 154 21.57 -3.09 5.42
C HIS A 154 21.10 -1.98 6.38
N GLY A 155 20.51 -2.35 7.53
CA GLY A 155 20.12 -1.43 8.60
C GLY A 155 18.83 -0.65 8.33
N ALA A 156 18.13 -0.91 7.22
CA ALA A 156 16.85 -0.29 6.89
C ALA A 156 15.67 -1.08 7.49
N LYS A 157 14.48 -0.46 7.50
CA LYS A 157 13.24 -1.12 7.91
C LYS A 157 12.41 -1.52 6.69
N PRO A 158 12.00 -2.78 6.55
CA PRO A 158 11.08 -3.21 5.50
C PRO A 158 9.66 -2.71 5.80
N VAL A 159 9.01 -2.22 4.75
CA VAL A 159 7.63 -1.75 4.77
C VAL A 159 6.92 -2.36 3.57
N PHE A 160 5.80 -3.03 3.76
CA PHE A 160 4.99 -3.52 2.65
C PHE A 160 3.94 -2.49 2.27
N PHE A 161 3.83 -2.25 0.96
CA PHE A 161 2.76 -1.44 0.40
C PHE A 161 1.66 -2.36 -0.13
N MET A 162 0.54 -2.39 0.57
CA MET A 162 -0.64 -3.15 0.17
C MET A 162 -1.24 -2.53 -1.09
N SER A 163 -1.13 -3.22 -2.23
CA SER A 163 -1.78 -2.80 -3.47
C SER A 163 -3.31 -2.92 -3.37
N TRP A 164 -4.02 -2.36 -4.35
CA TRP A 164 -5.48 -2.33 -4.40
C TRP A 164 -6.06 -3.37 -5.37
N ALA A 165 -7.31 -3.75 -5.11
CA ALA A 165 -8.12 -4.58 -6.00
C ALA A 165 -8.38 -3.88 -7.35
N TYR A 166 -8.53 -4.63 -8.41
CA TYR A 166 -8.97 -4.09 -9.70
C TYR A 166 -10.39 -3.52 -9.59
N ALA A 167 -10.70 -2.50 -10.39
CA ALA A 167 -12.02 -1.86 -10.36
C ALA A 167 -13.17 -2.82 -10.67
N ASP A 168 -12.90 -3.85 -11.46
CA ASP A 168 -13.85 -4.92 -11.87
C ASP A 168 -13.68 -6.23 -11.09
N LYS A 169 -12.82 -6.25 -10.05
CA LYS A 169 -12.60 -7.40 -9.16
C LYS A 169 -12.48 -6.95 -7.70
N PRO A 170 -13.51 -6.31 -7.14
CA PRO A 170 -13.47 -5.76 -5.78
C PRO A 170 -13.25 -6.81 -4.69
N GLU A 171 -13.60 -8.08 -4.96
CA GLU A 171 -13.38 -9.23 -4.07
C GLU A 171 -11.91 -9.47 -3.74
N MET A 172 -10.98 -9.04 -4.59
CA MET A 172 -9.54 -9.09 -4.29
C MET A 172 -9.14 -8.27 -3.05
N THR A 173 -9.97 -7.33 -2.60
CA THR A 173 -9.63 -6.43 -1.48
C THR A 173 -9.30 -7.19 -0.21
N ASP A 174 -10.16 -8.09 0.21
CA ASP A 174 -9.99 -8.85 1.46
C ASP A 174 -8.82 -9.82 1.36
N GLU A 175 -8.67 -10.48 0.20
CA GLU A 175 -7.56 -11.40 -0.05
C GLU A 175 -6.20 -10.67 -0.05
N LEU A 176 -6.10 -9.49 -0.68
CA LEU A 176 -4.89 -8.66 -0.66
C LEU A 176 -4.60 -8.15 0.76
N ALA A 177 -5.62 -7.72 1.50
CA ALA A 177 -5.47 -7.25 2.87
C ALA A 177 -4.94 -8.36 3.77
N GLU A 178 -5.48 -9.57 3.67
CA GLU A 178 -5.01 -10.75 4.40
C GLU A 178 -3.56 -11.08 4.02
N ALA A 179 -3.26 -11.18 2.72
CA ALA A 179 -1.94 -11.57 2.23
C ALA A 179 -0.84 -10.60 2.68
N TYR A 180 -1.04 -9.29 2.50
CA TYR A 180 -0.06 -8.29 2.91
C TYR A 180 0.07 -8.17 4.43
N THR A 181 -1.04 -8.27 5.17
CA THR A 181 -1.00 -8.24 6.65
C THR A 181 -0.27 -9.47 7.19
N LYS A 182 -0.54 -10.66 6.60
CA LYS A 182 0.19 -11.88 6.95
C LYS A 182 1.68 -11.75 6.64
N ALA A 183 2.05 -11.27 5.45
CA ALA A 183 3.45 -11.05 5.08
C ALA A 183 4.13 -10.07 6.04
N GLY A 184 3.45 -8.98 6.42
CA GLY A 184 3.92 -8.03 7.43
C GLY A 184 4.17 -8.69 8.79
N ASN A 185 3.22 -9.47 9.25
CA ASN A 185 3.29 -10.16 10.54
C ASN A 185 4.38 -11.23 10.59
N ASP A 186 4.53 -12.02 9.52
CA ASP A 186 5.52 -13.09 9.43
C ASP A 186 6.95 -12.53 9.35
N ASN A 187 7.09 -11.36 8.72
CA ASN A 187 8.38 -10.73 8.50
C ASN A 187 8.67 -9.56 9.46
N ASN A 188 7.85 -9.33 10.47
CA ASN A 188 7.99 -8.18 11.37
C ASN A 188 8.19 -6.87 10.59
N ALA A 189 7.38 -6.66 9.54
CA ALA A 189 7.43 -5.52 8.65
C ALA A 189 6.14 -4.70 8.77
N PHE A 190 6.26 -3.38 8.68
CA PHE A 190 5.12 -2.48 8.70
C PHE A 190 4.34 -2.57 7.38
N VAL A 191 3.02 -2.44 7.42
CA VAL A 191 2.16 -2.56 6.22
C VAL A 191 1.38 -1.26 6.03
N ILE A 192 1.46 -0.67 4.84
CA ILE A 192 0.69 0.51 4.45
C ILE A 192 -0.61 0.05 3.78
N PRO A 193 -1.80 0.37 4.31
CA PRO A 193 -3.08 -0.20 3.87
C PRO A 193 -3.70 0.55 2.68
N ALA A 194 -2.94 0.83 1.60
CA ALA A 194 -3.44 1.61 0.48
C ALA A 194 -4.60 0.92 -0.26
N GLY A 195 -4.59 -0.40 -0.36
CA GLY A 195 -5.70 -1.16 -0.97
C GLY A 195 -7.02 -0.99 -0.22
N LEU A 196 -6.97 -0.96 1.11
CA LEU A 196 -8.15 -0.70 1.94
C LEU A 196 -8.66 0.75 1.77
N ALA A 197 -7.77 1.73 1.59
CA ALA A 197 -8.16 3.11 1.29
C ALA A 197 -8.89 3.22 -0.06
N PHE A 198 -8.44 2.48 -1.09
CA PHE A 198 -9.15 2.40 -2.37
C PHE A 198 -10.56 1.82 -2.19
N ALA A 199 -10.70 0.71 -1.49
CA ALA A 199 -12.00 0.07 -1.24
C ALA A 199 -12.94 1.02 -0.48
N ARG A 200 -12.43 1.71 0.56
CA ARG A 200 -13.19 2.70 1.32
C ARG A 200 -13.65 3.87 0.44
N SER A 201 -12.77 4.46 -0.34
CA SER A 201 -13.11 5.55 -1.25
C SER A 201 -14.18 5.14 -2.28
N LYS A 202 -14.07 3.93 -2.84
CA LYS A 202 -15.07 3.40 -3.77
C LYS A 202 -16.42 3.17 -3.12
N LYS A 203 -16.44 2.78 -1.87
CA LYS A 203 -17.69 2.61 -1.09
C LYS A 203 -18.35 3.94 -0.76
N GLU A 204 -17.57 4.94 -0.31
CA GLU A 204 -18.08 6.22 0.18
C GLU A 204 -18.38 7.20 -0.97
N ARG A 205 -17.59 7.20 -2.05
CA ARG A 205 -17.76 8.09 -3.20
C ARG A 205 -17.52 7.33 -4.53
N PRO A 206 -18.43 6.44 -4.94
CA PRO A 206 -18.24 5.52 -6.08
C PRO A 206 -18.03 6.25 -7.42
N GLN A 207 -18.49 7.47 -7.58
CA GLN A 207 -18.32 8.30 -8.77
C GLN A 207 -16.92 8.89 -8.91
N LEU A 208 -16.11 8.96 -7.84
CA LEU A 208 -14.73 9.40 -7.90
C LEU A 208 -13.86 8.30 -8.51
N ASN A 209 -13.36 8.57 -9.72
CA ASN A 209 -12.57 7.57 -10.43
C ASN A 209 -11.13 7.49 -9.92
N LEU A 210 -10.76 6.35 -9.34
CA LEU A 210 -9.41 6.05 -8.83
C LEU A 210 -8.54 5.30 -9.83
N TYR A 211 -9.08 4.90 -10.99
CA TYR A 211 -8.40 4.00 -11.93
C TYR A 211 -8.22 4.62 -13.30
N ALA A 212 -7.19 4.19 -14.00
CA ALA A 212 -7.02 4.42 -15.43
C ALA A 212 -8.04 3.57 -16.23
N VAL A 213 -8.07 3.74 -17.56
CA VAL A 213 -9.00 3.02 -18.46
C VAL A 213 -8.87 1.50 -18.38
N ASP A 214 -7.71 0.99 -18.02
CA ASP A 214 -7.45 -0.46 -17.88
C ASP A 214 -8.03 -1.07 -16.60
N LYS A 215 -8.64 -0.26 -15.72
CA LYS A 215 -9.26 -0.68 -14.45
C LYS A 215 -8.29 -1.22 -13.39
N ARG A 216 -7.00 -1.01 -13.57
CA ARG A 216 -5.91 -1.54 -12.73
C ARG A 216 -4.96 -0.46 -12.23
N HIS A 217 -4.35 0.26 -13.20
CA HIS A 217 -3.44 1.37 -12.86
C HIS A 217 -4.20 2.52 -12.21
N PRO A 218 -3.54 3.29 -11.36
CA PRO A 218 -4.22 4.39 -10.68
C PRO A 218 -4.42 5.58 -11.62
N SER A 219 -5.55 6.27 -11.50
CA SER A 219 -5.70 7.64 -11.94
C SER A 219 -4.87 8.59 -11.08
N LEU A 220 -4.82 9.87 -11.39
CA LEU A 220 -4.19 10.86 -10.51
C LEU A 220 -4.81 10.86 -9.10
N ALA A 221 -6.14 10.76 -9.01
CA ALA A 221 -6.84 10.65 -7.72
C ALA A 221 -6.45 9.38 -6.95
N GLY A 222 -6.29 8.24 -7.66
CA GLY A 222 -5.82 6.99 -7.05
C GLY A 222 -4.38 7.10 -6.54
N THR A 223 -3.47 7.67 -7.33
CA THR A 223 -2.08 7.89 -6.89
C THR A 223 -2.02 8.83 -5.68
N TYR A 224 -2.83 9.90 -5.68
CA TYR A 224 -2.90 10.84 -4.59
C TYR A 224 -3.45 10.20 -3.29
N LEU A 225 -4.50 9.39 -3.40
CA LEU A 225 -5.04 8.61 -2.29
C LEU A 225 -3.98 7.69 -1.68
N ALA A 226 -3.27 6.94 -2.52
CA ALA A 226 -2.20 6.04 -2.07
C ALA A 226 -1.06 6.80 -1.39
N ALA A 227 -0.62 7.93 -1.96
CA ALA A 227 0.40 8.78 -1.35
C ALA A 227 -0.05 9.38 -0.01
N SER A 228 -1.31 9.81 0.08
CA SER A 228 -1.91 10.29 1.33
C SER A 228 -2.00 9.18 2.39
N THR A 229 -2.26 7.93 1.96
CA THR A 229 -2.25 6.77 2.86
C THR A 229 -0.82 6.46 3.36
N ILE A 230 0.19 6.52 2.47
CA ILE A 230 1.60 6.42 2.89
C ILE A 230 1.92 7.49 3.94
N TYR A 231 1.53 8.74 3.67
CA TYR A 231 1.76 9.84 4.60
C TYR A 231 1.11 9.58 5.97
N GLY A 232 -0.18 9.27 6.00
CA GLY A 232 -0.90 9.02 7.24
C GLY A 232 -0.35 7.83 8.03
N ALA A 233 -0.03 6.74 7.33
CA ALA A 233 0.47 5.51 7.92
C ALA A 233 1.89 5.65 8.49
N LEU A 234 2.84 6.14 7.69
CA LEU A 234 4.25 6.21 8.08
C LEU A 234 4.56 7.32 9.06
N PHE A 235 3.94 8.50 8.89
CA PHE A 235 4.26 9.67 9.70
C PHE A 235 3.29 9.88 10.87
N LYS A 236 2.24 9.06 10.97
CA LYS A 236 1.21 9.14 12.02
C LYS A 236 0.62 10.55 12.16
N LYS A 237 0.45 11.22 11.02
CA LYS A 237 -0.11 12.58 10.93
C LYS A 237 -1.24 12.59 9.92
N SER A 238 -2.29 13.34 10.24
CA SER A 238 -3.41 13.54 9.32
C SER A 238 -2.95 14.36 8.10
N PRO A 239 -3.21 13.90 6.86
CA PRO A 239 -3.05 14.70 5.66
C PRO A 239 -4.21 15.70 5.45
N VAL A 240 -5.28 15.63 6.24
CA VAL A 240 -6.50 16.42 6.04
C VAL A 240 -6.20 17.92 6.17
N GLY A 241 -6.53 18.65 5.12
CA GLY A 241 -6.33 20.11 5.06
C GLY A 241 -4.93 20.53 4.59
N LEU A 242 -4.03 19.60 4.20
CA LEU A 242 -2.80 19.96 3.54
C LEU A 242 -3.08 20.62 2.19
N LYS A 243 -2.40 21.72 1.90
CA LYS A 243 -2.61 22.52 0.68
C LYS A 243 -2.16 21.85 -0.62
N TYR A 244 -1.34 20.81 -0.54
CA TYR A 244 -0.95 20.05 -1.72
C TYR A 244 -2.07 19.12 -2.15
N THR A 245 -2.63 19.34 -3.34
CA THR A 245 -3.75 18.59 -3.90
C THR A 245 -3.39 17.78 -5.15
N ALA A 246 -2.13 17.79 -5.57
CA ALA A 246 -1.67 17.20 -6.84
C ALA A 246 -2.39 17.73 -8.10
N GLY A 247 -3.04 18.89 -8.01
CA GLY A 247 -3.86 19.46 -9.10
C GLY A 247 -5.30 18.95 -9.16
N LEU A 248 -5.73 18.14 -8.19
CA LEU A 248 -7.13 17.79 -7.98
C LEU A 248 -7.90 19.00 -7.43
N ASP A 249 -9.21 19.02 -7.64
CA ASP A 249 -10.05 19.99 -6.95
C ASP A 249 -9.97 19.79 -5.41
N GLU A 250 -10.18 20.88 -4.68
CA GLU A 250 -9.96 20.90 -3.22
C GLU A 250 -10.90 19.96 -2.47
N GLU A 251 -12.13 19.78 -2.94
CA GLU A 251 -13.11 18.90 -2.31
C GLU A 251 -12.71 17.44 -2.49
N ALA A 252 -12.32 17.03 -3.70
CA ALA A 252 -11.85 15.68 -3.98
C ALA A 252 -10.55 15.39 -3.21
N ALA A 253 -9.60 16.32 -3.20
CA ALA A 253 -8.34 16.16 -2.46
C ALA A 253 -8.61 15.99 -0.95
N LYS A 254 -9.44 16.84 -0.36
CA LYS A 254 -9.81 16.76 1.06
C LYS A 254 -10.52 15.44 1.39
N PHE A 255 -11.42 14.99 0.53
CA PHE A 255 -12.09 13.69 0.68
C PHE A 255 -11.05 12.55 0.70
N LEU A 256 -10.12 12.51 -0.28
CA LEU A 256 -9.09 11.48 -0.37
C LEU A 256 -8.12 11.51 0.83
N GLN A 257 -7.76 12.70 1.30
CA GLN A 257 -6.98 12.88 2.53
C GLN A 257 -7.69 12.29 3.75
N THR A 258 -9.01 12.52 3.86
CA THR A 258 -9.84 11.99 4.96
C THR A 258 -9.90 10.47 4.90
N VAL A 259 -10.22 9.91 3.74
CA VAL A 259 -10.25 8.44 3.52
C VAL A 259 -8.91 7.80 3.88
N ALA A 260 -7.79 8.40 3.42
CA ALA A 260 -6.45 7.90 3.72
C ALA A 260 -6.17 7.85 5.23
N TRP A 261 -6.52 8.93 5.93
CA TRP A 261 -6.29 9.05 7.37
C TRP A 261 -7.15 8.07 8.17
N GLU A 262 -8.44 8.06 7.92
CA GLU A 262 -9.37 7.16 8.62
C GLU A 262 -9.06 5.69 8.36
N THR A 263 -8.67 5.33 7.11
CA THR A 263 -8.24 3.97 6.80
C THR A 263 -7.00 3.58 7.60
N ALA A 264 -6.01 4.46 7.71
CA ALA A 264 -4.82 4.20 8.52
C ALA A 264 -5.17 4.03 10.00
N GLN A 265 -6.04 4.90 10.54
CA GLN A 265 -6.49 4.80 11.93
C GLN A 265 -7.22 3.49 12.20
N ASP A 266 -8.15 3.09 11.32
CA ASP A 266 -8.93 1.85 11.49
C ASP A 266 -8.06 0.60 11.34
N TYR A 267 -7.08 0.61 10.43
CA TYR A 267 -6.19 -0.53 10.20
C TYR A 267 -5.27 -0.80 11.40
N TYR A 268 -4.79 0.27 12.08
CA TYR A 268 -3.92 0.15 13.24
C TYR A 268 -4.64 0.29 14.60
N ARG A 269 -5.97 0.33 14.60
CA ARG A 269 -6.72 0.33 15.87
C ARG A 269 -6.58 -1.02 16.57
N GLU A 270 -6.27 -1.00 17.86
CA GLU A 270 -6.25 -2.16 18.75
C GLU A 270 -7.64 -2.76 18.98
#